data_866fd0b83281c45ce7b31bf6cf3325b0
#
_entry.id   866fd0b83281c45ce7b31bf6cf3325b0
#
_cell.length_a   1.000
_cell.length_b   1.000
_cell.length_c   1.000
_cell.angle_alpha   90.00
_cell.angle_beta   90.00
_cell.angle_gamma   90.00
#
_symmetry.space_group_name_H-M   'P 1'
#
loop_
_entity.id
_entity.type
_entity.pdbx_description
1 polymer ?
#
loop_
_entity_poly.entity_id
_entity_poly.type
_entity_poly.pdbx_seq_one_letter_code
_entity_poly.pdbx_strand_id
1 'polypeptide(L)'
;MIVRDEERFLAGALASVAGVVDEIVVVDSGSTDDTIAIAERAGARVERIVWRDDFSYARNTALALARYRWIFVLDADERLETTSRDVLRSIRAIPAAQSGIWIACRNLTDEYRAAGVMTNALIRIFPNDERIRYRNAVHEFPTLDGAPEGLHALRSQIEITHHGYLSEIMRERSKGERNLRLAEAEVARDPSDPFHTYNLGMAALLAGKRVMALEVLETMLKQTEGAPRGFRPHGMIVLADCYIEDGRLSRAREIVEDCIALVPTFANAYFSSGKIFVAQARYFEAREAFGRAIGAGEYNGEHFVVDDEVATWKAHSEIGATLLHEARYADALAWFDLGLANRADAEPLLTNRAKALEGLGRDEEADEAYRLAFLAAKSERTAIEFVNLLLRRGRDDAALAAIRDALPLVTPGYQVVFLASAGAIVARRGDEAGAKRFVLAALDVLPNRAEAVATVAALARQFVGVTFTGIVRAVLECEPSVLGAAPEDGLH
;
A
#
# COMPACT_ATOMS: atom_id res chain seq x y z
N MET A 1 -20.64 -12.60 9.16
CA MET A 1 -20.16 -11.72 8.08
C MET A 1 -21.25 -10.73 7.69
N ILE A 2 -20.88 -9.54 7.22
CA ILE A 2 -21.76 -8.61 6.49
C ILE A 2 -21.16 -8.45 5.10
N VAL A 3 -21.99 -8.44 4.04
CA VAL A 3 -21.52 -8.46 2.65
C VAL A 3 -22.33 -7.54 1.76
N ARG A 4 -21.68 -7.05 0.69
CA ARG A 4 -22.30 -6.40 -0.46
C ARG A 4 -21.37 -6.46 -1.66
N ASP A 5 -21.78 -7.14 -2.75
CA ASP A 5 -21.01 -7.28 -3.99
C ASP A 5 -19.58 -7.81 -3.73
N GLU A 6 -19.48 -8.99 -3.09
CA GLU A 6 -18.22 -9.60 -2.63
C GLU A 6 -17.91 -10.94 -3.36
N GLU A 7 -18.44 -11.18 -4.55
CA GLU A 7 -18.23 -12.43 -5.30
C GLU A 7 -16.75 -12.76 -5.49
N ARG A 8 -15.89 -11.74 -5.64
CA ARG A 8 -14.43 -11.89 -5.81
C ARG A 8 -13.74 -12.51 -4.60
N PHE A 9 -14.20 -12.22 -3.39
CA PHE A 9 -13.48 -12.52 -2.15
C PHE A 9 -14.17 -13.55 -1.26
N LEU A 10 -15.50 -13.56 -1.25
CA LEU A 10 -16.28 -14.30 -0.27
C LEU A 10 -15.97 -15.80 -0.25
N ALA A 11 -15.80 -16.44 -1.43
CA ALA A 11 -15.49 -17.86 -1.50
C ALA A 11 -14.22 -18.24 -0.72
N GLY A 12 -13.17 -17.42 -0.81
CA GLY A 12 -11.93 -17.65 -0.09
C GLY A 12 -12.06 -17.39 1.42
N ALA A 13 -12.86 -16.37 1.84
CA ALA A 13 -13.16 -16.14 3.26
C ALA A 13 -13.83 -17.37 3.88
N LEU A 14 -14.88 -17.86 3.25
CA LEU A 14 -15.63 -19.03 3.70
C LEU A 14 -14.77 -20.30 3.72
N ALA A 15 -13.93 -20.51 2.70
CA ALA A 15 -12.99 -21.63 2.66
C ALA A 15 -11.96 -21.59 3.80
N SER A 16 -11.51 -20.40 4.20
CA SER A 16 -10.50 -20.23 5.28
C SER A 16 -11.03 -20.72 6.65
N VAL A 17 -12.35 -20.66 6.87
CA VAL A 17 -13.00 -21.07 8.13
C VAL A 17 -13.75 -22.40 8.03
N ALA A 18 -13.79 -23.03 6.86
CA ALA A 18 -14.47 -24.30 6.65
C ALA A 18 -13.94 -25.40 7.59
N GLY A 19 -14.86 -26.09 8.32
CA GLY A 19 -14.51 -27.10 9.33
C GLY A 19 -13.83 -26.55 10.60
N VAL A 20 -13.79 -25.23 10.77
CA VAL A 20 -13.30 -24.56 11.98
C VAL A 20 -14.46 -23.98 12.78
N VAL A 21 -15.45 -23.42 12.12
CA VAL A 21 -16.68 -22.87 12.73
C VAL A 21 -17.85 -23.84 12.58
N ASP A 22 -18.84 -23.75 13.47
CA ASP A 22 -20.02 -24.63 13.48
C ASP A 22 -21.21 -24.05 12.72
N GLU A 23 -21.23 -22.72 12.54
CA GLU A 23 -22.27 -21.99 11.83
C GLU A 23 -21.65 -20.81 11.10
N ILE A 24 -22.18 -20.51 9.92
CA ILE A 24 -21.84 -19.31 9.17
C ILE A 24 -23.12 -18.50 8.97
N VAL A 25 -23.12 -17.25 9.46
CA VAL A 25 -24.20 -16.27 9.26
C VAL A 25 -23.67 -15.16 8.36
N VAL A 26 -24.38 -14.92 7.27
CA VAL A 26 -24.07 -13.85 6.30
C VAL A 26 -25.26 -12.89 6.24
N VAL A 27 -25.04 -11.63 6.49
CA VAL A 27 -26.04 -10.57 6.32
C VAL A 27 -25.68 -9.80 5.05
N ASP A 28 -26.55 -9.90 4.07
CA ASP A 28 -26.43 -9.23 2.77
C ASP A 28 -27.15 -7.90 2.77
N SER A 29 -26.47 -6.83 2.39
CA SER A 29 -27.01 -5.46 2.37
C SER A 29 -27.40 -4.96 0.97
N GLY A 30 -27.69 -5.90 0.05
CA GLY A 30 -28.20 -5.62 -1.28
C GLY A 30 -27.18 -5.91 -2.39
N SER A 31 -26.57 -7.08 -2.38
CA SER A 31 -25.71 -7.57 -3.48
C SER A 31 -26.48 -7.80 -4.76
N THR A 32 -25.83 -7.48 -5.88
CA THR A 32 -26.34 -7.63 -7.24
C THR A 32 -25.57 -8.64 -8.07
N ASP A 33 -24.48 -9.16 -7.53
CA ASP A 33 -23.57 -10.17 -8.09
C ASP A 33 -23.84 -11.57 -7.51
N ASP A 34 -22.93 -12.52 -7.69
CA ASP A 34 -23.04 -13.90 -7.22
C ASP A 34 -22.78 -14.10 -5.71
N THR A 35 -22.61 -13.03 -4.92
CA THR A 35 -22.29 -13.07 -3.49
C THR A 35 -23.22 -14.01 -2.71
N ILE A 36 -24.53 -13.87 -2.87
CA ILE A 36 -25.53 -14.68 -2.14
C ILE A 36 -25.43 -16.15 -2.52
N ALA A 37 -25.32 -16.44 -3.83
CA ALA A 37 -25.20 -17.79 -4.32
C ALA A 37 -23.91 -18.49 -3.81
N ILE A 38 -22.82 -17.76 -3.66
CA ILE A 38 -21.55 -18.24 -3.07
C ILE A 38 -21.76 -18.59 -1.60
N ALA A 39 -22.41 -17.70 -0.82
CA ALA A 39 -22.68 -17.92 0.59
C ALA A 39 -23.56 -19.17 0.82
N GLU A 40 -24.65 -19.31 0.06
CA GLU A 40 -25.59 -20.44 0.16
C GLU A 40 -24.90 -21.76 -0.21
N ARG A 41 -24.09 -21.79 -1.28
CA ARG A 41 -23.31 -23.00 -1.65
C ARG A 41 -22.33 -23.44 -0.57
N ALA A 42 -21.80 -22.50 0.23
CA ALA A 42 -20.94 -22.80 1.36
C ALA A 42 -21.71 -23.23 2.62
N GLY A 43 -23.04 -23.34 2.57
CA GLY A 43 -23.88 -23.70 3.69
C GLY A 43 -24.13 -22.58 4.70
N ALA A 44 -23.90 -21.34 4.33
CA ALA A 44 -24.18 -20.22 5.19
C ALA A 44 -25.68 -19.93 5.28
N ARG A 45 -26.11 -19.50 6.47
CA ARG A 45 -27.43 -18.90 6.66
C ARG A 45 -27.37 -17.45 6.21
N VAL A 46 -28.14 -17.12 5.15
CA VAL A 46 -28.16 -15.78 4.56
C VAL A 46 -29.39 -15.01 5.01
N GLU A 47 -29.20 -13.78 5.50
CA GLU A 47 -30.25 -12.81 5.79
C GLU A 47 -30.07 -11.58 4.92
N ARG A 48 -31.15 -11.05 4.35
CA ARG A 48 -31.12 -9.85 3.49
C ARG A 48 -31.68 -8.66 4.23
N ILE A 49 -30.93 -7.56 4.22
CA ILE A 49 -31.35 -6.30 4.84
C ILE A 49 -31.30 -5.15 3.84
N VAL A 50 -32.05 -4.10 4.14
CA VAL A 50 -31.89 -2.81 3.47
C VAL A 50 -30.74 -2.06 4.15
N TRP A 51 -29.75 -1.60 3.35
CA TRP A 51 -28.65 -0.81 3.85
C TRP A 51 -29.15 0.54 4.42
N ARG A 52 -28.67 0.92 5.60
CA ARG A 52 -29.08 2.12 6.36
C ARG A 52 -27.94 3.08 6.65
N ASP A 53 -26.82 2.99 5.90
CA ASP A 53 -25.59 3.74 6.18
C ASP A 53 -25.05 3.52 7.61
N ASP A 54 -25.21 2.30 8.13
CA ASP A 54 -24.86 1.91 9.48
C ASP A 54 -24.33 0.46 9.50
N PHE A 55 -23.02 0.33 9.65
CA PHE A 55 -22.37 -0.97 9.75
C PHE A 55 -22.75 -1.70 11.04
N SER A 56 -22.93 -0.97 12.17
CA SER A 56 -23.35 -1.58 13.43
C SER A 56 -24.74 -2.22 13.33
N TYR A 57 -25.66 -1.62 12.57
CA TYR A 57 -26.96 -2.22 12.32
C TYR A 57 -26.83 -3.58 11.63
N ALA A 58 -26.03 -3.66 10.58
CA ALA A 58 -25.81 -4.92 9.87
C ALA A 58 -25.09 -5.97 10.74
N ARG A 59 -24.05 -5.58 11.51
CA ARG A 59 -23.36 -6.45 12.47
C ARG A 59 -24.29 -6.97 13.54
N ASN A 60 -25.08 -6.11 14.15
CA ASN A 60 -26.02 -6.47 15.21
C ASN A 60 -27.13 -7.40 14.68
N THR A 61 -27.56 -7.25 13.42
CA THR A 61 -28.45 -8.19 12.76
C THR A 61 -27.81 -9.58 12.67
N ALA A 62 -26.53 -9.66 12.27
CA ALA A 62 -25.79 -10.91 12.22
C ALA A 62 -25.65 -11.57 13.60
N LEU A 63 -25.36 -10.78 14.64
CA LEU A 63 -25.27 -11.28 16.02
C LEU A 63 -26.60 -11.86 16.50
N ALA A 64 -27.74 -11.21 16.24
CA ALA A 64 -29.05 -11.68 16.63
C ALA A 64 -29.44 -13.02 15.97
N LEU A 65 -28.82 -13.39 14.85
CA LEU A 65 -29.07 -14.63 14.14
C LEU A 65 -28.16 -15.77 14.59
N ALA A 66 -27.03 -15.48 15.23
CA ALA A 66 -26.05 -16.46 15.66
C ALA A 66 -26.57 -17.30 16.84
N ARG A 67 -26.35 -18.62 16.81
CA ARG A 67 -26.91 -19.56 17.77
C ARG A 67 -25.88 -20.20 18.71
N TYR A 68 -24.60 -20.13 18.33
CA TYR A 68 -23.55 -20.79 19.08
C TYR A 68 -22.93 -19.86 20.13
N ARG A 69 -22.21 -20.45 21.06
CA ARG A 69 -21.69 -19.80 22.28
C ARG A 69 -20.64 -18.71 22.02
N TRP A 70 -19.84 -18.87 20.98
CA TRP A 70 -18.80 -17.94 20.59
C TRP A 70 -19.08 -17.32 19.24
N ILE A 71 -18.85 -16.04 19.12
CA ILE A 71 -18.91 -15.31 17.84
C ILE A 71 -17.49 -15.13 17.34
N PHE A 72 -17.25 -15.43 16.07
CA PHE A 72 -16.08 -15.00 15.32
C PHE A 72 -16.53 -14.13 14.15
N VAL A 73 -16.15 -12.87 14.16
CA VAL A 73 -16.47 -11.91 13.10
C VAL A 73 -15.36 -11.92 12.06
N LEU A 74 -15.72 -12.14 10.81
CA LEU A 74 -14.82 -12.17 9.65
C LEU A 74 -15.48 -11.41 8.50
N ASP A 75 -14.75 -10.58 7.79
CA ASP A 75 -15.22 -9.86 6.61
C ASP A 75 -14.93 -10.66 5.33
N ALA A 76 -15.64 -10.35 4.24
CA ALA A 76 -15.56 -11.14 3.01
C ALA A 76 -14.16 -11.08 2.35
N ASP A 77 -13.44 -9.99 2.55
CA ASP A 77 -12.08 -9.76 2.05
C ASP A 77 -10.99 -10.13 3.07
N GLU A 78 -11.36 -10.83 4.16
CA GLU A 78 -10.44 -11.36 5.16
C GLU A 78 -10.26 -12.88 5.03
N ARG A 79 -9.12 -13.40 5.46
CA ARG A 79 -8.77 -14.83 5.47
C ARG A 79 -8.18 -15.20 6.82
N LEU A 80 -8.72 -16.25 7.43
CA LEU A 80 -8.10 -16.87 8.61
C LEU A 80 -6.80 -17.58 8.17
N GLU A 81 -5.68 -17.24 8.82
CA GLU A 81 -4.42 -17.91 8.55
C GLU A 81 -4.46 -19.39 8.94
N THR A 82 -3.79 -20.23 8.13
CA THR A 82 -3.80 -21.68 8.34
C THR A 82 -3.26 -22.08 9.71
N THR A 83 -2.22 -21.39 10.18
CA THR A 83 -1.59 -21.58 11.51
C THR A 83 -2.54 -21.25 12.66
N SER A 84 -3.53 -20.40 12.43
CA SER A 84 -4.49 -19.95 13.44
C SER A 84 -5.69 -20.88 13.62
N ARG A 85 -5.89 -21.83 12.72
CA ARG A 85 -7.10 -22.70 12.70
C ARG A 85 -7.27 -23.54 13.97
N ASP A 86 -6.19 -24.13 14.46
CA ASP A 86 -6.25 -24.98 15.66
C ASP A 86 -6.40 -24.14 16.94
N VAL A 87 -5.78 -22.96 16.99
CA VAL A 87 -5.97 -22.01 18.08
C VAL A 87 -7.43 -21.55 18.14
N LEU A 88 -8.04 -21.21 17.01
CA LEU A 88 -9.45 -20.84 16.93
C LEU A 88 -10.36 -21.97 17.40
N ARG A 89 -10.09 -23.24 17.01
CA ARG A 89 -10.85 -24.39 17.51
C ARG A 89 -10.77 -24.56 19.02
N SER A 90 -9.62 -24.28 19.63
CA SER A 90 -9.40 -24.43 21.08
C SER A 90 -10.24 -23.47 21.92
N ILE A 91 -10.68 -22.33 21.35
CA ILE A 91 -11.56 -21.35 22.02
C ILE A 91 -12.86 -21.97 22.48
N ARG A 92 -13.37 -23.00 21.81
CA ARG A 92 -14.58 -23.74 22.23
C ARG A 92 -14.49 -24.29 23.66
N ALA A 93 -13.29 -24.64 24.11
CA ALA A 93 -13.03 -25.18 25.45
C ALA A 93 -12.95 -24.10 26.53
N ILE A 94 -12.79 -22.83 26.14
CA ILE A 94 -12.68 -21.72 27.11
C ILE A 94 -14.08 -21.42 27.66
N PRO A 95 -14.25 -21.30 29.00
CA PRO A 95 -15.51 -20.81 29.56
C PRO A 95 -15.83 -19.43 28.96
N ALA A 96 -17.08 -19.23 28.52
CA ALA A 96 -17.50 -17.93 28.00
C ALA A 96 -17.56 -16.94 29.18
N ALA A 97 -16.43 -16.33 29.52
CA ALA A 97 -16.38 -15.15 30.37
C ALA A 97 -16.78 -13.93 29.51
N GLN A 98 -17.10 -12.80 30.17
CA GLN A 98 -17.43 -11.54 29.48
C GLN A 98 -16.16 -10.87 28.89
N SER A 99 -15.36 -11.65 28.17
CA SER A 99 -14.08 -11.19 27.62
C SER A 99 -14.07 -11.44 26.11
N GLY A 100 -13.64 -10.42 25.37
CA GLY A 100 -13.28 -10.56 23.99
C GLY A 100 -11.92 -11.19 23.80
N ILE A 101 -11.56 -11.51 22.57
CA ILE A 101 -10.24 -12.00 22.20
C ILE A 101 -9.71 -11.12 21.07
N TRP A 102 -8.53 -10.53 21.32
CA TRP A 102 -7.77 -9.82 20.31
C TRP A 102 -7.17 -10.79 19.31
N ILE A 103 -7.33 -10.47 18.04
CA ILE A 103 -6.65 -11.14 16.93
C ILE A 103 -5.81 -10.13 16.16
N ALA A 104 -4.74 -10.58 15.54
CA ALA A 104 -3.95 -9.75 14.65
C ALA A 104 -4.62 -9.73 13.25
N CYS A 105 -4.85 -8.53 12.72
CA CYS A 105 -5.31 -8.32 11.35
C CYS A 105 -4.15 -7.74 10.53
N ARG A 106 -3.65 -8.52 9.57
CA ARG A 106 -2.58 -8.14 8.66
C ARG A 106 -3.20 -7.54 7.40
N ASN A 107 -3.21 -6.23 7.31
CA ASN A 107 -3.72 -5.51 6.15
C ASN A 107 -2.65 -5.48 5.05
N LEU A 108 -2.94 -6.10 3.92
CA LEU A 108 -2.07 -6.02 2.75
C LEU A 108 -2.26 -4.67 2.08
N THR A 109 -1.17 -3.94 1.89
CA THR A 109 -1.14 -2.66 1.20
C THR A 109 -0.17 -2.73 0.03
N ASP A 110 -0.37 -1.90 -0.99
CA ASP A 110 0.55 -1.70 -2.11
C ASP A 110 1.12 -0.27 -2.14
N GLU A 111 1.17 0.37 -0.96
CA GLU A 111 1.51 1.78 -0.77
C GLU A 111 2.89 2.14 -1.34
N TYR A 112 3.85 1.20 -1.29
CA TYR A 112 5.18 1.33 -1.89
C TYR A 112 5.36 0.50 -3.16
N ARG A 113 4.24 0.10 -3.83
CA ARG A 113 4.23 -0.80 -4.98
C ARG A 113 4.87 -2.18 -4.75
N ALA A 114 5.30 -2.44 -3.53
CA ALA A 114 5.55 -3.76 -2.97
C ALA A 114 4.49 -4.01 -1.91
N ALA A 115 3.97 -5.23 -1.82
CA ALA A 115 2.95 -5.57 -0.83
C ALA A 115 3.42 -5.19 0.58
N GLY A 116 2.91 -4.11 1.17
CA GLY A 116 3.13 -3.70 2.55
C GLY A 116 2.22 -4.48 3.48
N VAL A 117 2.60 -4.59 4.73
CA VAL A 117 1.75 -5.18 5.77
C VAL A 117 1.64 -4.18 6.91
N MET A 118 0.41 -3.74 7.18
CA MET A 118 0.09 -2.97 8.37
C MET A 118 -0.72 -3.85 9.31
N THR A 119 -0.26 -4.01 10.54
CA THR A 119 -0.96 -4.85 11.52
C THR A 119 -1.75 -3.99 12.49
N ASN A 120 -2.97 -4.42 12.76
CA ASN A 120 -3.77 -3.90 13.86
C ASN A 120 -4.39 -5.04 14.66
N ALA A 121 -4.57 -4.83 15.95
CA ALA A 121 -5.30 -5.76 16.80
C ALA A 121 -6.78 -5.41 16.79
N LEU A 122 -7.63 -6.41 16.60
CA LEU A 122 -9.08 -6.28 16.58
C LEU A 122 -9.74 -7.27 17.54
N ILE A 123 -10.78 -6.85 18.26
CA ILE A 123 -11.65 -7.77 18.97
C ILE A 123 -12.62 -8.37 17.96
N ARG A 124 -12.31 -9.56 17.48
CA ARG A 124 -13.12 -10.28 16.48
C ARG A 124 -13.79 -11.55 17.05
N ILE A 125 -13.41 -11.97 18.27
CA ILE A 125 -13.97 -13.14 18.93
C ILE A 125 -14.48 -12.72 20.30
N PHE A 126 -15.74 -13.08 20.61
CA PHE A 126 -16.38 -12.75 21.87
C PHE A 126 -17.56 -13.69 22.14
N PRO A 127 -18.05 -13.80 23.41
CA PRO A 127 -19.22 -14.58 23.72
C PRO A 127 -20.47 -14.10 22.99
N ASN A 128 -21.35 -14.99 22.62
CA ASN A 128 -22.68 -14.67 22.13
C ASN A 128 -23.57 -14.25 23.34
N ASP A 129 -23.45 -12.99 23.72
CA ASP A 129 -24.16 -12.38 24.83
C ASP A 129 -24.96 -11.18 24.32
N GLU A 130 -26.25 -11.11 24.68
CA GLU A 130 -27.15 -10.06 24.21
C GLU A 130 -26.70 -8.64 24.61
N ARG A 131 -25.88 -8.51 25.64
CA ARG A 131 -25.29 -7.22 26.06
C ARG A 131 -24.13 -6.77 25.20
N ILE A 132 -23.56 -7.66 24.36
CA ILE A 132 -22.51 -7.28 23.44
C ILE A 132 -23.13 -6.80 22.15
N ARG A 133 -22.90 -5.52 21.82
CA ARG A 133 -23.43 -4.86 20.64
C ARG A 133 -22.35 -4.06 19.94
N TYR A 134 -22.41 -4.02 18.61
CA TYR A 134 -21.63 -3.09 17.82
C TYR A 134 -22.20 -1.68 17.95
N ARG A 135 -21.30 -0.69 18.07
CA ARG A 135 -21.63 0.74 18.09
C ARG A 135 -20.83 1.47 17.04
N ASN A 136 -21.30 2.64 16.64
CA ASN A 136 -20.88 3.52 15.57
C ASN A 136 -21.30 3.05 14.17
N ALA A 137 -21.71 4.00 13.34
CA ALA A 137 -22.16 3.70 11.99
C ALA A 137 -20.99 3.31 11.06
N VAL A 138 -19.77 3.81 11.36
CA VAL A 138 -18.50 3.46 10.71
C VAL A 138 -17.42 3.27 11.77
N HIS A 139 -16.42 2.45 11.49
CA HIS A 139 -15.42 2.02 12.48
C HIS A 139 -16.07 1.40 13.73
N GLU A 140 -17.07 0.58 13.46
CA GLU A 140 -17.85 -0.10 14.47
C GLU A 140 -17.00 -1.09 15.28
N PHE A 141 -17.24 -1.13 16.58
CA PHE A 141 -16.56 -2.06 17.47
C PHE A 141 -17.53 -2.66 18.50
N PRO A 142 -17.28 -3.89 18.99
CA PRO A 142 -18.14 -4.53 19.96
C PRO A 142 -17.94 -3.88 21.33
N THR A 143 -19.06 -3.52 21.98
CA THR A 143 -19.11 -2.98 23.33
C THR A 143 -19.95 -3.88 24.21
N LEU A 144 -19.70 -3.89 25.52
CA LEU A 144 -20.49 -4.58 26.51
C LEU A 144 -21.35 -3.57 27.25
N ASP A 145 -22.67 -3.68 27.13
CA ASP A 145 -23.61 -2.79 27.82
C ASP A 145 -23.44 -2.92 29.34
N GLY A 146 -23.35 -1.77 30.01
CA GLY A 146 -23.11 -1.68 31.45
C GLY A 146 -21.64 -1.77 31.88
N ALA A 147 -20.69 -1.87 30.93
CA ALA A 147 -19.26 -1.82 31.19
C ALA A 147 -18.66 -0.52 30.64
N PRO A 148 -18.48 0.53 31.46
CA PRO A 148 -17.95 1.82 31.01
C PRO A 148 -16.51 1.71 30.46
N GLU A 149 -15.75 0.68 30.86
CA GLU A 149 -14.38 0.39 30.41
C GLU A 149 -14.35 -0.39 29.08
N GLY A 150 -15.53 -0.73 28.52
CA GLY A 150 -15.64 -1.52 27.31
C GLY A 150 -15.51 -3.04 27.54
N LEU A 151 -15.31 -3.77 26.47
CA LEU A 151 -15.15 -5.22 26.51
C LEU A 151 -13.68 -5.57 26.81
N HIS A 152 -13.39 -6.16 27.97
CA HIS A 152 -12.08 -6.71 28.25
C HIS A 152 -11.73 -7.77 27.21
N ALA A 153 -10.48 -7.78 26.76
CA ALA A 153 -10.07 -8.76 25.75
C ALA A 153 -8.72 -9.40 26.08
N LEU A 154 -8.66 -10.71 25.84
CA LEU A 154 -7.45 -11.53 25.97
C LEU A 154 -6.67 -11.51 24.66
N ARG A 155 -5.36 -11.54 24.73
CA ARG A 155 -4.52 -11.69 23.53
C ARG A 155 -4.53 -13.14 23.04
N SER A 156 -4.46 -13.29 21.71
CA SER A 156 -4.29 -14.59 21.08
C SER A 156 -3.21 -14.54 19.99
N GLN A 157 -2.84 -15.70 19.51
CA GLN A 157 -1.96 -15.87 18.33
C GLN A 157 -2.78 -16.09 17.05
N ILE A 158 -4.06 -15.68 17.03
CA ILE A 158 -4.91 -15.81 15.87
C ILE A 158 -4.63 -14.62 14.94
N GLU A 159 -4.38 -14.93 13.69
CA GLU A 159 -4.11 -13.95 12.65
C GLU A 159 -5.10 -14.11 11.50
N ILE A 160 -5.52 -12.99 10.96
CA ILE A 160 -6.26 -12.91 9.69
C ILE A 160 -5.48 -12.01 8.72
N THR A 161 -5.57 -12.31 7.43
CA THR A 161 -5.05 -11.45 6.36
C THR A 161 -6.21 -10.74 5.68
N HIS A 162 -6.11 -9.41 5.55
CA HIS A 162 -7.11 -8.54 4.94
C HIS A 162 -6.61 -7.99 3.61
N HIS A 163 -7.39 -8.21 2.54
CA HIS A 163 -7.05 -7.83 1.17
C HIS A 163 -7.67 -6.49 0.72
N GLY A 164 -8.55 -5.91 1.52
CA GLY A 164 -9.37 -4.74 1.16
C GLY A 164 -8.62 -3.41 1.06
N TYR A 165 -7.33 -3.33 1.42
CA TYR A 165 -6.51 -2.12 1.35
C TYR A 165 -5.63 -2.02 0.10
N LEU A 166 -5.71 -2.97 -0.83
CA LEU A 166 -5.03 -2.85 -2.11
C LEU A 166 -5.62 -1.66 -2.91
N SER A 167 -4.77 -0.84 -3.51
CA SER A 167 -5.14 0.43 -4.17
C SER A 167 -6.21 0.26 -5.26
N GLU A 168 -6.17 -0.86 -5.99
CA GLU A 168 -7.18 -1.20 -6.99
C GLU A 168 -8.57 -1.34 -6.35
N ILE A 169 -8.66 -2.13 -5.27
CA ILE A 169 -9.90 -2.41 -4.54
C ILE A 169 -10.44 -1.14 -3.88
N MET A 170 -9.55 -0.33 -3.31
CA MET A 170 -9.92 0.94 -2.68
C MET A 170 -10.55 1.92 -3.68
N ARG A 171 -10.00 2.00 -4.92
CA ARG A 171 -10.54 2.85 -6.00
C ARG A 171 -11.87 2.33 -6.53
N GLU A 172 -11.96 1.03 -6.84
CA GLU A 172 -13.20 0.40 -7.35
C GLU A 172 -14.39 0.63 -6.43
N ARG A 173 -14.18 0.59 -5.11
CA ARG A 173 -15.25 0.69 -4.10
C ARG A 173 -15.58 2.10 -3.65
N SER A 174 -14.90 3.14 -4.14
CA SER A 174 -15.05 4.53 -3.67
C SER A 174 -15.08 4.65 -2.13
N LYS A 175 -14.26 3.83 -1.45
CA LYS A 175 -14.27 3.69 0.01
C LYS A 175 -13.98 5.02 0.72
N GLY A 176 -13.10 5.86 0.15
CA GLY A 176 -12.71 7.13 0.75
C GLY A 176 -13.89 8.08 0.95
N GLU A 177 -14.65 8.37 -0.10
CA GLU A 177 -15.77 9.32 -0.03
C GLU A 177 -16.93 8.79 0.84
N ARG A 178 -17.24 7.50 0.73
CA ARG A 178 -18.25 6.88 1.59
C ARG A 178 -17.88 6.98 3.06
N ASN A 179 -16.66 6.59 3.42
CA ASN A 179 -16.22 6.61 4.82
C ASN A 179 -16.15 8.04 5.36
N LEU A 180 -15.73 8.99 4.52
CA LEU A 180 -15.72 10.40 4.92
C LEU A 180 -17.13 10.90 5.27
N ARG A 181 -18.13 10.67 4.42
CA ARG A 181 -19.52 11.07 4.68
C ARG A 181 -20.08 10.45 5.98
N LEU A 182 -19.78 9.18 6.24
CA LEU A 182 -20.20 8.50 7.45
C LEU A 182 -19.49 9.05 8.69
N ALA A 183 -18.19 9.33 8.61
CA ALA A 183 -17.43 9.94 9.71
C ALA A 183 -17.88 11.37 10.01
N GLU A 184 -18.21 12.17 8.99
CA GLU A 184 -18.82 13.50 9.16
C GLU A 184 -20.14 13.41 9.94
N ALA A 185 -20.99 12.43 9.62
CA ALA A 185 -22.24 12.20 10.33
C ALA A 185 -22.04 11.78 11.80
N GLU A 186 -21.01 10.97 12.11
CA GLU A 186 -20.66 10.58 13.48
C GLU A 186 -20.21 11.80 14.31
N VAL A 187 -19.30 12.62 13.76
CA VAL A 187 -18.86 13.86 14.43
C VAL A 187 -20.03 14.82 14.62
N ALA A 188 -20.95 14.94 13.65
CA ALA A 188 -22.14 15.79 13.79
C ALA A 188 -23.09 15.30 14.90
N ARG A 189 -23.14 13.98 15.14
CA ARG A 189 -23.95 13.37 16.21
C ARG A 189 -23.33 13.56 17.58
N ASP A 190 -22.01 13.36 17.71
CA ASP A 190 -21.25 13.57 18.93
C ASP A 190 -19.92 14.25 18.66
N PRO A 191 -19.90 15.61 18.60
CA PRO A 191 -18.67 16.37 18.37
C PRO A 191 -17.65 16.28 19.52
N SER A 192 -18.06 15.79 20.68
CA SER A 192 -17.20 15.70 21.86
C SER A 192 -16.37 14.41 21.91
N ASP A 193 -16.73 13.38 21.12
CA ASP A 193 -15.98 12.14 21.09
C ASP A 193 -14.72 12.29 20.22
N PRO A 194 -13.53 12.24 20.82
CA PRO A 194 -12.28 12.38 20.07
C PRO A 194 -12.01 11.18 19.16
N PHE A 195 -12.66 10.03 19.35
CA PHE A 195 -12.54 8.89 18.44
C PHE A 195 -13.25 9.16 17.11
N HIS A 196 -14.42 9.81 17.14
CA HIS A 196 -15.10 10.25 15.92
C HIS A 196 -14.24 11.28 15.16
N THR A 197 -13.63 12.23 15.89
CA THR A 197 -12.73 13.22 15.30
C THR A 197 -11.50 12.57 14.68
N TYR A 198 -10.87 11.59 15.35
CA TYR A 198 -9.76 10.81 14.79
C TYR A 198 -10.17 10.09 13.49
N ASN A 199 -11.30 9.38 13.50
CA ASN A 199 -11.79 8.64 12.34
C ASN A 199 -12.13 9.57 11.16
N LEU A 200 -12.67 10.76 11.44
CA LEU A 200 -12.90 11.77 10.40
C LEU A 200 -11.59 12.25 9.76
N GLY A 201 -10.54 12.47 10.56
CA GLY A 201 -9.22 12.82 10.05
C GLY A 201 -8.64 11.75 9.14
N MET A 202 -8.73 10.48 9.54
CA MET A 202 -8.29 9.34 8.75
C MET A 202 -9.10 9.18 7.45
N ALA A 203 -10.43 9.32 7.52
CA ALA A 203 -11.30 9.27 6.35
C ALA A 203 -11.04 10.42 5.36
N ALA A 204 -10.72 11.62 5.87
CA ALA A 204 -10.35 12.77 5.04
C ALA A 204 -9.03 12.52 4.29
N LEU A 205 -8.02 11.92 4.93
CA LEU A 205 -6.77 11.51 4.25
C LEU A 205 -7.04 10.50 3.14
N LEU A 206 -7.83 9.48 3.43
CA LEU A 206 -8.20 8.45 2.47
C LEU A 206 -8.98 9.02 1.26
N ALA A 207 -9.77 10.07 1.49
CA ALA A 207 -10.49 10.80 0.45
C ALA A 207 -9.63 11.87 -0.27
N GLY A 208 -8.34 12.00 0.05
CA GLY A 208 -7.43 12.99 -0.50
C GLY A 208 -7.67 14.43 -0.02
N LYS A 209 -8.50 14.64 1.00
CA LYS A 209 -8.84 15.96 1.58
C LYS A 209 -7.86 16.37 2.68
N ARG A 210 -6.60 16.54 2.30
CA ARG A 210 -5.48 16.75 3.21
C ARG A 210 -5.64 17.95 4.16
N VAL A 211 -6.12 19.10 3.66
CA VAL A 211 -6.30 20.30 4.48
C VAL A 211 -7.30 20.03 5.61
N MET A 212 -8.43 19.42 5.27
CA MET A 212 -9.44 19.01 6.25
C MET A 212 -8.88 18.03 7.29
N ALA A 213 -8.08 17.05 6.83
CA ALA A 213 -7.46 16.08 7.72
C ALA A 213 -6.54 16.72 8.76
N LEU A 214 -5.70 17.69 8.35
CA LEU A 214 -4.84 18.44 9.26
C LEU A 214 -5.65 19.17 10.35
N GLU A 215 -6.69 19.90 9.97
CA GLU A 215 -7.56 20.65 10.91
C GLU A 215 -8.26 19.72 11.90
N VAL A 216 -8.77 18.60 11.40
CA VAL A 216 -9.50 17.61 12.20
C VAL A 216 -8.57 16.89 13.17
N LEU A 217 -7.38 16.47 12.72
CA LEU A 217 -6.40 15.78 13.58
C LEU A 217 -5.79 16.73 14.63
N GLU A 218 -5.59 18.03 14.34
CA GLU A 218 -5.24 19.02 15.35
C GLU A 218 -6.35 19.16 16.40
N THR A 219 -7.61 19.09 16.00
CA THR A 219 -8.75 19.11 16.93
C THR A 219 -8.73 17.87 17.83
N MET A 220 -8.50 16.70 17.26
CA MET A 220 -8.34 15.45 18.00
C MET A 220 -7.21 15.53 19.05
N LEU A 221 -6.06 16.12 18.71
CA LEU A 221 -4.96 16.31 19.67
C LEU A 221 -5.40 17.13 20.88
N LYS A 222 -6.12 18.24 20.64
CA LYS A 222 -6.65 19.10 21.72
C LYS A 222 -7.67 18.36 22.59
N GLN A 223 -8.60 17.62 21.97
CA GLN A 223 -9.61 16.85 22.69
C GLN A 223 -9.03 15.72 23.55
N THR A 224 -7.84 15.22 23.19
CA THR A 224 -7.17 14.12 23.90
C THR A 224 -6.02 14.59 24.80
N GLU A 225 -5.85 15.88 25.04
CA GLU A 225 -4.80 16.43 25.89
C GLU A 225 -4.89 15.87 27.31
N GLY A 226 -3.76 15.41 27.85
CA GLY A 226 -3.67 14.82 29.18
C GLY A 226 -4.30 13.43 29.35
N ALA A 227 -4.98 12.89 28.34
CA ALA A 227 -5.62 11.57 28.39
C ALA A 227 -5.07 10.68 27.28
N PRO A 228 -4.13 9.75 27.57
CA PRO A 228 -3.64 8.82 26.57
C PRO A 228 -4.77 7.88 26.14
N ARG A 229 -5.22 8.05 24.90
CA ARG A 229 -6.18 7.16 24.25
C ARG A 229 -5.43 6.23 23.30
N GLY A 230 -5.88 5.00 23.11
CA GLY A 230 -5.22 4.01 22.27
C GLY A 230 -4.91 4.50 20.84
N PHE A 231 -5.80 5.26 20.21
CA PHE A 231 -5.61 5.84 18.86
C PHE A 231 -4.78 7.13 18.83
N ARG A 232 -4.57 7.81 19.97
CA ARG A 232 -3.87 9.11 20.03
C ARG A 232 -2.45 9.06 19.44
N PRO A 233 -1.56 8.11 19.84
CA PRO A 233 -0.21 8.04 19.29
C PRO A 233 -0.19 7.86 17.77
N HIS A 234 -1.07 7.02 17.21
CA HIS A 234 -1.20 6.86 15.78
C HIS A 234 -1.64 8.17 15.11
N GLY A 235 -2.69 8.82 15.62
CA GLY A 235 -3.15 10.11 15.08
C GLY A 235 -2.08 11.20 15.15
N MET A 236 -1.24 11.21 16.20
CA MET A 236 -0.07 12.10 16.31
C MET A 236 0.93 11.86 15.19
N ILE A 237 1.28 10.61 14.91
CA ILE A 237 2.26 10.28 13.87
C ILE A 237 1.71 10.56 12.48
N VAL A 238 0.46 10.23 12.21
CA VAL A 238 -0.19 10.56 10.94
C VAL A 238 -0.20 12.08 10.71
N LEU A 239 -0.53 12.87 11.72
CA LEU A 239 -0.50 14.33 11.63
C LEU A 239 0.93 14.86 11.43
N ALA A 240 1.91 14.31 12.16
CA ALA A 240 3.31 14.69 12.01
C ALA A 240 3.84 14.38 10.60
N ASP A 241 3.51 13.22 10.05
CA ASP A 241 3.89 12.83 8.69
C ASP A 241 3.27 13.78 7.65
N CYS A 242 2.02 14.18 7.83
CA CYS A 242 1.41 15.24 7.01
C CYS A 242 2.19 16.56 7.09
N TYR A 243 2.65 16.96 8.27
CA TYR A 243 3.45 18.17 8.43
C TYR A 243 4.86 18.04 7.85
N ILE A 244 5.48 16.85 7.90
CA ILE A 244 6.78 16.58 7.25
C ILE A 244 6.65 16.80 5.74
N GLU A 245 5.62 16.25 5.12
CA GLU A 245 5.36 16.39 3.68
C GLU A 245 5.05 17.83 3.28
N ASP A 246 4.42 18.63 4.15
CA ASP A 246 4.19 20.07 3.94
C ASP A 246 5.42 20.95 4.25
N GLY A 247 6.54 20.34 4.68
CA GLY A 247 7.75 21.07 5.09
C GLY A 247 7.63 21.80 6.42
N ARG A 248 6.56 21.59 7.19
CA ARG A 248 6.30 22.22 8.51
C ARG A 248 7.04 21.47 9.62
N LEU A 249 8.34 21.29 9.47
CA LEU A 249 9.19 20.40 10.26
C LEU A 249 9.22 20.72 11.76
N SER A 250 9.09 21.99 12.14
CA SER A 250 9.09 22.39 13.56
C SER A 250 7.85 21.81 14.28
N ARG A 251 6.66 21.94 13.66
CA ARG A 251 5.42 21.41 14.23
C ARG A 251 5.42 19.89 14.25
N ALA A 252 5.90 19.26 13.16
CA ALA A 252 6.06 17.82 13.12
C ALA A 252 6.92 17.29 14.27
N ARG A 253 8.07 17.98 14.54
CA ARG A 253 8.98 17.59 15.62
C ARG A 253 8.34 17.68 17.00
N GLU A 254 7.64 18.78 17.31
CA GLU A 254 6.91 18.91 18.59
C GLU A 254 5.98 17.71 18.81
N ILE A 255 5.16 17.36 17.80
CA ILE A 255 4.20 16.26 17.90
C ILE A 255 4.92 14.92 18.07
N VAL A 256 6.01 14.68 17.33
CA VAL A 256 6.78 13.43 17.44
C VAL A 256 7.46 13.31 18.80
N GLU A 257 8.04 14.39 19.33
CA GLU A 257 8.65 14.41 20.66
C GLU A 257 7.62 14.11 21.76
N ASP A 258 6.43 14.71 21.69
CA ASP A 258 5.31 14.42 22.57
C ASP A 258 4.84 12.96 22.48
N CYS A 259 4.80 12.44 21.24
CA CYS A 259 4.43 11.03 21.02
C CYS A 259 5.46 10.06 21.63
N ILE A 260 6.75 10.34 21.45
CA ILE A 260 7.84 9.55 22.07
C ILE A 260 7.75 9.60 23.60
N ALA A 261 7.48 10.78 24.17
CA ALA A 261 7.30 10.93 25.62
C ALA A 261 6.07 10.13 26.12
N LEU A 262 4.99 10.10 25.35
CA LEU A 262 3.77 9.36 25.67
C LEU A 262 3.97 7.83 25.56
N VAL A 263 4.65 7.37 24.50
CA VAL A 263 4.86 5.94 24.19
C VAL A 263 6.32 5.70 23.76
N PRO A 264 7.25 5.54 24.70
CA PRO A 264 8.69 5.39 24.39
C PRO A 264 9.05 4.14 23.55
N THR A 265 8.16 3.17 23.45
CA THR A 265 8.36 1.94 22.66
C THR A 265 7.71 2.00 21.28
N PHE A 266 7.19 3.15 20.86
CA PHE A 266 6.49 3.28 19.57
C PHE A 266 7.47 3.54 18.42
N ALA A 267 7.86 2.50 17.69
CA ALA A 267 8.83 2.54 16.59
C ALA A 267 8.48 3.59 15.52
N ASN A 268 7.20 3.74 15.17
CA ASN A 268 6.72 4.72 14.17
C ASN A 268 7.09 6.16 14.54
N ALA A 269 7.09 6.51 15.84
CA ALA A 269 7.48 7.85 16.27
C ALA A 269 8.97 8.14 16.05
N TYR A 270 9.84 7.18 16.33
CA TYR A 270 11.26 7.29 16.01
C TYR A 270 11.52 7.32 14.51
N PHE A 271 10.77 6.55 13.74
CA PHE A 271 10.86 6.57 12.29
C PHE A 271 10.49 7.93 11.71
N SER A 272 9.38 8.55 12.15
CA SER A 272 9.00 9.92 11.76
C SER A 272 10.03 10.96 12.23
N SER A 273 10.66 10.78 13.42
CA SER A 273 11.79 11.60 13.84
C SER A 273 12.94 11.52 12.85
N GLY A 274 13.29 10.31 12.38
CA GLY A 274 14.31 10.11 11.35
C GLY A 274 13.97 10.84 10.04
N LYS A 275 12.73 10.76 9.58
CA LYS A 275 12.25 11.50 8.39
C LYS A 275 12.43 13.02 8.54
N ILE A 276 12.14 13.57 9.71
CA ILE A 276 12.37 15.00 10.00
C ILE A 276 13.85 15.35 9.84
N PHE A 277 14.77 14.54 10.40
CA PHE A 277 16.19 14.78 10.28
C PHE A 277 16.70 14.62 8.83
N VAL A 278 16.18 13.66 8.07
CA VAL A 278 16.47 13.53 6.63
C VAL A 278 16.07 14.80 5.88
N ALA A 279 14.85 15.31 6.12
CA ALA A 279 14.37 16.55 5.51
C ALA A 279 15.24 17.79 5.85
N GLN A 280 15.97 17.74 6.96
CA GLN A 280 16.94 18.77 7.39
C GLN A 280 18.38 18.47 6.91
N ALA A 281 18.61 17.41 6.13
CA ALA A 281 19.93 16.90 5.74
C ALA A 281 20.86 16.55 6.95
N ARG A 282 20.28 16.28 8.10
CA ARG A 282 20.98 15.86 9.34
C ARG A 282 21.08 14.34 9.38
N TYR A 283 21.90 13.80 8.49
CA TYR A 283 21.93 12.34 8.23
C TYR A 283 22.43 11.51 9.41
N PHE A 284 23.32 12.04 10.24
CA PHE A 284 23.79 11.32 11.42
C PHE A 284 22.64 11.12 12.42
N GLU A 285 21.93 12.18 12.78
CA GLU A 285 20.80 12.12 13.71
C GLU A 285 19.62 11.34 13.13
N ALA A 286 19.43 11.36 11.80
CA ALA A 286 18.46 10.52 11.14
C ALA A 286 18.75 9.02 11.37
N ARG A 287 20.01 8.60 11.20
CA ARG A 287 20.44 7.21 11.46
C ARG A 287 20.25 6.81 12.92
N GLU A 288 20.54 7.69 13.86
CA GLU A 288 20.27 7.44 15.29
C GLU A 288 18.79 7.23 15.55
N ALA A 289 17.91 8.06 14.96
CA ALA A 289 16.47 7.95 15.11
C ALA A 289 15.94 6.65 14.48
N PHE A 290 16.35 6.29 13.27
CA PHE A 290 15.98 5.01 12.65
C PHE A 290 16.54 3.81 13.43
N GLY A 291 17.75 3.92 13.98
CA GLY A 291 18.32 2.91 14.86
C GLY A 291 17.47 2.69 16.13
N ARG A 292 16.91 3.78 16.69
CA ARG A 292 15.96 3.67 17.81
C ARG A 292 14.65 3.02 17.38
N ALA A 293 14.15 3.26 16.17
CA ALA A 293 12.97 2.58 15.64
C ALA A 293 13.17 1.06 15.58
N ILE A 294 14.36 0.60 15.12
CA ILE A 294 14.72 -0.82 15.11
C ILE A 294 14.78 -1.39 16.53
N GLY A 295 15.32 -0.62 17.49
CA GLY A 295 15.50 -1.04 18.88
C GLY A 295 14.29 -0.82 19.79
N ALA A 296 13.21 -0.21 19.33
CA ALA A 296 12.05 0.14 20.15
C ALA A 296 11.26 -1.07 20.67
N GLY A 297 11.50 -2.25 20.08
CA GLY A 297 10.80 -3.49 20.44
C GLY A 297 9.39 -3.56 19.87
N GLU A 298 8.69 -4.63 20.19
CA GLU A 298 7.29 -4.77 19.80
C GLU A 298 6.43 -3.81 20.62
N TYR A 299 5.74 -2.89 19.93
CA TYR A 299 4.70 -2.10 20.56
C TYR A 299 3.46 -2.98 20.74
N ASN A 300 3.12 -3.21 21.97
CA ASN A 300 1.92 -3.94 22.36
C ASN A 300 0.65 -3.05 22.34
N GLY A 301 0.54 -2.14 21.36
CA GLY A 301 -0.56 -1.20 21.23
C GLY A 301 -1.91 -1.88 21.01
N GLU A 302 -2.78 -1.73 21.99
CA GLU A 302 -4.05 -2.45 22.05
C GLU A 302 -5.15 -1.85 21.15
N HIS A 303 -4.94 -0.73 20.46
CA HIS A 303 -6.08 -0.01 19.86
C HIS A 303 -5.83 0.75 18.57
N PHE A 304 -4.68 0.60 17.89
CA PHE A 304 -4.45 1.34 16.65
C PHE A 304 -3.53 0.60 15.65
N VAL A 305 -3.57 1.06 14.41
CA VAL A 305 -2.78 0.49 13.30
C VAL A 305 -1.31 0.83 13.52
N VAL A 306 -0.44 -0.17 13.42
CA VAL A 306 1.02 -0.04 13.52
C VAL A 306 1.64 -0.52 12.22
N ASP A 307 2.55 0.27 11.68
CA ASP A 307 3.42 -0.20 10.62
C ASP A 307 4.63 -0.90 11.23
N ASP A 308 4.53 -2.23 11.38
CA ASP A 308 5.59 -3.06 11.97
C ASP A 308 6.87 -3.06 11.11
N GLU A 309 6.75 -2.74 9.83
CA GLU A 309 7.87 -2.73 8.90
C GLU A 309 8.84 -1.55 9.12
N VAL A 310 8.41 -0.51 9.85
CA VAL A 310 9.29 0.62 10.22
C VAL A 310 10.41 0.21 11.17
N ALA A 311 10.19 -0.81 11.99
CA ALA A 311 11.19 -1.37 12.89
C ALA A 311 12.12 -2.40 12.22
N THR A 312 11.88 -2.71 10.95
CA THR A 312 12.62 -3.72 10.20
C THR A 312 13.18 -3.13 8.90
N TRP A 313 12.73 -3.61 7.76
CA TRP A 313 13.30 -3.28 6.47
C TRP A 313 13.20 -1.79 6.09
N LYS A 314 12.15 -1.06 6.52
CA LYS A 314 12.00 0.38 6.19
C LYS A 314 13.08 1.22 6.87
N ALA A 315 13.36 0.99 8.16
CA ALA A 315 14.46 1.69 8.84
C ALA A 315 15.83 1.34 8.23
N HIS A 316 16.08 0.08 7.87
CA HIS A 316 17.30 -0.32 7.19
C HIS A 316 17.45 0.42 5.84
N SER A 317 16.35 0.52 5.07
CA SER A 317 16.33 1.27 3.80
C SER A 317 16.70 2.73 3.99
N GLU A 318 16.10 3.39 4.98
CA GLU A 318 16.33 4.82 5.24
C GLU A 318 17.76 5.08 5.74
N ILE A 319 18.31 4.23 6.63
CA ILE A 319 19.72 4.33 7.07
C ILE A 319 20.64 4.20 5.86
N GLY A 320 20.44 3.18 5.02
CA GLY A 320 21.19 2.99 3.79
C GLY A 320 21.08 4.17 2.83
N ALA A 321 19.89 4.75 2.68
CA ALA A 321 19.67 5.92 1.82
C ALA A 321 20.44 7.16 2.32
N THR A 322 20.49 7.39 3.64
CA THR A 322 21.32 8.49 4.18
C THR A 322 22.81 8.30 3.88
N LEU A 323 23.30 7.05 3.91
CA LEU A 323 24.68 6.71 3.59
C LEU A 323 24.99 6.88 2.09
N LEU A 324 24.00 6.61 1.21
CA LEU A 324 24.13 6.95 -0.22
C LEU A 324 24.32 8.44 -0.45
N HIS A 325 23.59 9.29 0.28
CA HIS A 325 23.77 10.75 0.20
C HIS A 325 25.18 11.22 0.62
N GLU A 326 25.82 10.48 1.52
CA GLU A 326 27.19 10.71 1.95
C GLU A 326 28.25 9.99 1.06
N ALA A 327 27.83 9.33 -0.04
CA ALA A 327 28.66 8.49 -0.92
C ALA A 327 29.38 7.33 -0.17
N ARG A 328 28.87 6.90 0.94
CA ARG A 328 29.35 5.77 1.75
C ARG A 328 28.75 4.46 1.24
N TYR A 329 29.07 4.12 0.00
CA TYR A 329 28.38 3.05 -0.74
C TYR A 329 28.51 1.66 -0.11
N ALA A 330 29.68 1.33 0.46
CA ALA A 330 29.90 0.03 1.10
C ALA A 330 29.06 -0.12 2.37
N ASP A 331 29.00 0.94 3.18
CA ASP A 331 28.17 0.95 4.39
C ASP A 331 26.67 0.91 4.03
N ALA A 332 26.26 1.67 3.01
CA ALA A 332 24.88 1.67 2.51
C ALA A 332 24.46 0.26 2.03
N LEU A 333 25.33 -0.42 1.27
CA LEU A 333 25.09 -1.78 0.77
C LEU A 333 24.82 -2.76 1.91
N ALA A 334 25.61 -2.69 3.00
CA ALA A 334 25.41 -3.55 4.17
C ALA A 334 24.02 -3.38 4.81
N TRP A 335 23.53 -2.13 4.91
CA TRP A 335 22.20 -1.85 5.43
C TRP A 335 21.07 -2.31 4.52
N PHE A 336 21.24 -2.18 3.18
CA PHE A 336 20.27 -2.71 2.25
C PHE A 336 20.21 -4.23 2.26
N ASP A 337 21.35 -4.92 2.39
CA ASP A 337 21.39 -6.38 2.52
C ASP A 337 20.70 -6.87 3.81
N LEU A 338 20.85 -6.14 4.94
CA LEU A 338 20.09 -6.39 6.17
C LEU A 338 18.58 -6.22 5.98
N GLY A 339 18.17 -5.17 5.29
CA GLY A 339 16.76 -4.95 4.96
C GLY A 339 16.18 -6.05 4.08
N LEU A 340 16.93 -6.48 3.06
CA LEU A 340 16.52 -7.56 2.16
C LEU A 340 16.45 -8.93 2.83
N ALA A 341 17.20 -9.16 3.89
CA ALA A 341 17.08 -10.36 4.72
C ALA A 341 15.71 -10.43 5.42
N ASN A 342 15.11 -9.27 5.74
CA ASN A 342 13.75 -9.19 6.31
C ASN A 342 12.68 -9.24 5.22
N ARG A 343 12.96 -8.63 4.05
CA ARG A 343 12.03 -8.53 2.94
C ARG A 343 12.75 -8.51 1.60
N ALA A 344 12.89 -9.68 1.00
CA ALA A 344 13.68 -9.91 -0.21
C ALA A 344 13.12 -9.21 -1.48
N ASP A 345 11.84 -8.86 -1.50
CA ASP A 345 11.12 -8.25 -2.62
C ASP A 345 10.85 -6.74 -2.44
N ALA A 346 11.43 -6.11 -1.42
CA ALA A 346 11.25 -4.67 -1.20
C ALA A 346 11.94 -3.86 -2.31
N GLU A 347 11.14 -3.34 -3.25
CA GLU A 347 11.63 -2.56 -4.40
C GLU A 347 12.53 -1.39 -4.00
N PRO A 348 12.20 -0.56 -2.97
CA PRO A 348 13.08 0.54 -2.58
C PRO A 348 14.47 0.08 -2.13
N LEU A 349 14.56 -1.05 -1.43
CA LEU A 349 15.83 -1.64 -1.03
C LEU A 349 16.63 -2.13 -2.23
N LEU A 350 15.98 -2.86 -3.15
CA LEU A 350 16.62 -3.38 -4.35
C LEU A 350 17.15 -2.24 -5.24
N THR A 351 16.35 -1.19 -5.45
CA THR A 351 16.74 -0.01 -6.23
C THR A 351 17.90 0.74 -5.58
N ASN A 352 17.86 0.96 -4.27
CA ASN A 352 18.92 1.68 -3.56
C ASN A 352 20.21 0.82 -3.42
N ARG A 353 20.06 -0.50 -3.27
CA ARG A 353 21.16 -1.46 -3.34
C ARG A 353 21.88 -1.36 -4.69
N ALA A 354 21.12 -1.30 -5.78
CA ALA A 354 21.69 -1.15 -7.12
C ALA A 354 22.51 0.15 -7.23
N LYS A 355 22.00 1.28 -6.72
CA LYS A 355 22.73 2.55 -6.69
C LYS A 355 24.03 2.48 -5.86
N ALA A 356 24.01 1.76 -4.74
CA ALA A 356 25.21 1.54 -3.94
C ALA A 356 26.26 0.70 -4.72
N LEU A 357 25.81 -0.34 -5.40
CA LEU A 357 26.68 -1.18 -6.25
C LEU A 357 27.27 -0.38 -7.43
N GLU A 358 26.50 0.51 -8.07
CA GLU A 358 27.02 1.44 -9.09
C GLU A 358 28.11 2.35 -8.51
N GLY A 359 27.88 2.92 -7.33
CA GLY A 359 28.86 3.75 -6.64
C GLY A 359 30.17 3.01 -6.30
N LEU A 360 30.10 1.68 -6.15
CA LEU A 360 31.26 0.80 -5.95
C LEU A 360 31.88 0.28 -7.24
N GLY A 361 31.32 0.61 -8.42
CA GLY A 361 31.77 0.08 -9.71
C GLY A 361 31.46 -1.40 -9.94
N ARG A 362 30.51 -1.98 -9.15
CA ARG A 362 30.07 -3.38 -9.26
C ARG A 362 28.88 -3.49 -10.22
N ASP A 363 29.14 -3.15 -11.48
CA ASP A 363 28.12 -2.92 -12.51
C ASP A 363 27.21 -4.12 -12.80
N GLU A 364 27.77 -5.34 -12.84
CA GLU A 364 26.98 -6.54 -13.13
C GLU A 364 26.00 -6.88 -12.01
N GLU A 365 26.43 -6.66 -10.76
CA GLU A 365 25.58 -6.86 -9.60
C GLU A 365 24.51 -5.75 -9.47
N ALA A 366 24.84 -4.53 -9.89
CA ALA A 366 23.87 -3.44 -9.96
C ALA A 366 22.78 -3.73 -11.00
N ASP A 367 23.15 -4.22 -12.20
CA ASP A 367 22.19 -4.60 -13.24
C ASP A 367 21.22 -5.69 -12.73
N GLU A 368 21.74 -6.68 -12.01
CA GLU A 368 20.91 -7.73 -11.42
C GLU A 368 19.98 -7.17 -10.31
N ALA A 369 20.46 -6.26 -9.46
CA ALA A 369 19.64 -5.64 -8.42
C ALA A 369 18.52 -4.78 -9.02
N TYR A 370 18.77 -3.99 -10.08
CA TYR A 370 17.73 -3.27 -10.81
C TYR A 370 16.74 -4.21 -11.49
N ARG A 371 17.21 -5.33 -12.06
CA ARG A 371 16.33 -6.35 -12.64
C ARG A 371 15.38 -6.94 -11.60
N LEU A 372 15.89 -7.26 -10.42
CA LEU A 372 15.08 -7.75 -9.30
C LEU A 372 14.08 -6.70 -8.83
N ALA A 373 14.48 -5.42 -8.73
CA ALA A 373 13.58 -4.31 -8.39
C ALA A 373 12.44 -4.17 -9.41
N PHE A 374 12.74 -4.27 -10.70
CA PHE A 374 11.75 -4.25 -11.77
C PHE A 374 10.76 -5.42 -11.65
N LEU A 375 11.26 -6.64 -11.41
CA LEU A 375 10.42 -7.83 -11.27
C LEU A 375 9.53 -7.78 -10.02
N ALA A 376 10.04 -7.20 -8.93
CA ALA A 376 9.30 -7.06 -7.67
C ALA A 376 8.13 -6.06 -7.80
N ALA A 377 8.40 -4.88 -8.38
CA ALA A 377 7.40 -3.81 -8.44
C ALA A 377 6.50 -3.88 -9.68
N LYS A 378 7.00 -4.37 -10.82
CA LYS A 378 6.31 -4.35 -12.13
C LYS A 378 5.64 -2.98 -12.43
N SER A 379 6.35 -1.90 -12.12
CA SER A 379 5.85 -0.54 -12.25
C SER A 379 6.47 0.18 -13.42
N GLU A 380 5.76 1.20 -13.93
CA GLU A 380 6.28 2.08 -14.98
C GLU A 380 7.64 2.69 -14.59
N ARG A 381 7.77 3.20 -13.36
CA ARG A 381 9.00 3.82 -12.85
C ARG A 381 10.21 2.87 -12.92
N THR A 382 10.06 1.67 -12.35
CA THR A 382 11.16 0.70 -12.32
C THR A 382 11.48 0.17 -13.71
N ALA A 383 10.49 0.02 -14.57
CA ALA A 383 10.68 -0.33 -15.98
C ALA A 383 11.53 0.72 -16.71
N ILE A 384 11.20 2.01 -16.54
CA ILE A 384 11.94 3.12 -17.15
C ILE A 384 13.38 3.18 -16.62
N GLU A 385 13.56 3.11 -15.29
CA GLU A 385 14.89 3.16 -14.67
C GLU A 385 15.77 2.02 -15.18
N PHE A 386 15.25 0.79 -15.20
CA PHE A 386 16.00 -0.38 -15.61
C PHE A 386 16.35 -0.36 -17.11
N VAL A 387 15.40 -0.08 -18.00
CA VAL A 387 15.66 0.01 -19.45
C VAL A 387 16.68 1.11 -19.75
N ASN A 388 16.51 2.30 -19.16
CA ASN A 388 17.43 3.42 -19.37
C ASN A 388 18.85 3.10 -18.89
N LEU A 389 19.00 2.36 -17.78
CA LEU A 389 20.29 1.91 -17.28
C LEU A 389 20.97 1.01 -18.33
N LEU A 390 20.28 -0.01 -18.80
CA LEU A 390 20.81 -0.96 -19.78
C LEU A 390 21.21 -0.29 -21.10
N LEU A 391 20.39 0.67 -21.55
CA LEU A 391 20.69 1.47 -22.74
C LEU A 391 21.95 2.31 -22.56
N ARG A 392 22.12 2.99 -21.42
CA ARG A 392 23.32 3.79 -21.11
C ARG A 392 24.58 2.94 -21.04
N ARG A 393 24.48 1.71 -20.55
CA ARG A 393 25.61 0.77 -20.45
C ARG A 393 25.88 -0.01 -21.73
N GLY A 394 25.09 0.18 -22.79
CA GLY A 394 25.24 -0.56 -24.04
C GLY A 394 24.98 -2.07 -23.91
N ARG A 395 24.18 -2.48 -22.91
CA ARG A 395 23.78 -3.88 -22.68
C ARG A 395 22.62 -4.26 -23.59
N ASP A 396 22.85 -4.23 -24.89
CA ASP A 396 21.83 -4.31 -25.94
C ASP A 396 20.87 -5.49 -25.83
N ASP A 397 21.38 -6.73 -25.56
CA ASP A 397 20.51 -7.91 -25.43
C ASP A 397 19.61 -7.83 -24.20
N ALA A 398 20.18 -7.41 -23.08
CA ALA A 398 19.43 -7.22 -21.85
C ALA A 398 18.40 -6.09 -22.00
N ALA A 399 18.75 -4.98 -22.69
CA ALA A 399 17.84 -3.89 -22.97
C ALA A 399 16.65 -4.32 -23.83
N LEU A 400 16.87 -5.10 -24.89
CA LEU A 400 15.79 -5.64 -25.72
C LEU A 400 14.85 -6.56 -24.92
N ALA A 401 15.40 -7.41 -24.05
CA ALA A 401 14.60 -8.26 -23.17
C ALA A 401 13.79 -7.44 -22.18
N ALA A 402 14.43 -6.45 -21.52
CA ALA A 402 13.77 -5.56 -20.57
C ALA A 402 12.67 -4.72 -21.24
N ILE A 403 12.90 -4.18 -22.44
CA ILE A 403 11.90 -3.44 -23.22
C ILE A 403 10.67 -4.29 -23.46
N ARG A 404 10.85 -5.54 -23.93
CA ARG A 404 9.73 -6.46 -24.19
C ARG A 404 8.87 -6.64 -22.93
N ASP A 405 9.50 -6.84 -21.77
CA ASP A 405 8.81 -7.11 -20.51
C ASP A 405 8.20 -5.83 -19.91
N ALA A 406 8.75 -4.65 -20.24
CA ALA A 406 8.30 -3.35 -19.76
C ALA A 406 7.14 -2.75 -20.60
N LEU A 407 7.04 -3.06 -21.90
CA LEU A 407 6.04 -2.47 -22.80
C LEU A 407 4.60 -2.51 -22.27
N PRO A 408 4.09 -3.61 -21.67
CA PRO A 408 2.73 -3.64 -21.14
C PRO A 408 2.53 -2.84 -19.85
N LEU A 409 3.61 -2.35 -19.23
CA LEU A 409 3.61 -1.69 -17.92
C LEU A 409 3.72 -0.17 -18.01
N VAL A 410 4.11 0.35 -19.19
CA VAL A 410 4.42 1.78 -19.37
C VAL A 410 3.34 2.48 -20.18
N THR A 411 3.22 3.79 -19.97
CA THR A 411 2.30 4.65 -20.73
C THR A 411 2.66 4.70 -22.22
N PRO A 412 1.71 5.00 -23.11
CA PRO A 412 1.95 5.03 -24.57
C PRO A 412 3.15 5.90 -24.99
N GLY A 413 3.40 7.03 -24.31
CA GLY A 413 4.58 7.87 -24.57
C GLY A 413 5.90 7.10 -24.37
N TYR A 414 6.04 6.35 -23.29
CA TYR A 414 7.21 5.51 -23.04
C TYR A 414 7.27 4.29 -23.95
N GLN A 415 6.13 3.74 -24.37
CA GLN A 415 6.12 2.66 -25.37
C GLN A 415 6.78 3.11 -26.67
N VAL A 416 6.48 4.35 -27.14
CA VAL A 416 7.15 4.94 -28.31
C VAL A 416 8.67 5.01 -28.10
N VAL A 417 9.10 5.52 -26.93
CA VAL A 417 10.53 5.63 -26.59
C VAL A 417 11.22 4.26 -26.60
N PHE A 418 10.61 3.26 -25.98
CA PHE A 418 11.17 1.92 -25.87
C PHE A 418 11.24 1.20 -27.21
N LEU A 419 10.19 1.30 -28.01
CA LEU A 419 10.18 0.70 -29.37
C LEU A 419 11.22 1.38 -30.27
N ALA A 420 11.33 2.71 -30.21
CA ALA A 420 12.36 3.42 -30.99
C ALA A 420 13.77 3.05 -30.52
N SER A 421 13.99 2.88 -29.22
CA SER A 421 15.28 2.42 -28.66
C SER A 421 15.61 0.99 -29.11
N ALA A 422 14.63 0.09 -29.11
CA ALA A 422 14.81 -1.26 -29.67
C ALA A 422 15.16 -1.21 -31.16
N GLY A 423 14.49 -0.36 -31.94
CA GLY A 423 14.81 -0.12 -33.34
C GLY A 423 16.27 0.34 -33.56
N ALA A 424 16.73 1.28 -32.70
CA ALA A 424 18.11 1.76 -32.75
C ALA A 424 19.15 0.65 -32.42
N ILE A 425 18.85 -0.22 -31.44
CA ILE A 425 19.72 -1.36 -31.10
C ILE A 425 19.86 -2.33 -32.29
N VAL A 426 18.72 -2.75 -32.88
CA VAL A 426 18.77 -3.74 -33.98
C VAL A 426 19.35 -3.14 -35.26
N ALA A 427 19.18 -1.81 -35.50
CA ALA A 427 19.83 -1.12 -36.60
C ALA A 427 21.36 -1.14 -36.49
N ARG A 428 21.93 -0.93 -35.28
CA ARG A 428 23.36 -1.04 -35.04
C ARG A 428 23.94 -2.44 -35.33
N ARG A 429 23.08 -3.45 -35.25
CA ARG A 429 23.42 -4.84 -35.55
C ARG A 429 23.29 -5.22 -37.05
N GLY A 430 22.87 -4.25 -37.87
CA GLY A 430 22.66 -4.44 -39.30
C GLY A 430 21.30 -5.05 -39.68
N ASP A 431 20.37 -5.23 -38.72
CA ASP A 431 19.00 -5.69 -39.02
C ASP A 431 18.10 -4.47 -39.35
N GLU A 432 18.23 -3.96 -40.56
CA GLU A 432 17.41 -2.84 -41.04
C GLU A 432 15.91 -3.17 -41.10
N ALA A 433 15.56 -4.40 -41.47
CA ALA A 433 14.18 -4.83 -41.53
C ALA A 433 13.52 -4.88 -40.12
N GLY A 434 14.25 -5.37 -39.12
CA GLY A 434 13.85 -5.34 -37.74
C GLY A 434 13.69 -3.93 -37.20
N ALA A 435 14.65 -3.05 -37.49
CA ALA A 435 14.60 -1.66 -37.10
C ALA A 435 13.38 -0.94 -37.69
N LYS A 436 13.08 -1.15 -38.98
CA LYS A 436 11.89 -0.61 -39.65
C LYS A 436 10.59 -1.07 -38.97
N ARG A 437 10.48 -2.36 -38.58
CA ARG A 437 9.30 -2.87 -37.85
C ARG A 437 9.11 -2.18 -36.49
N PHE A 438 10.20 -1.96 -35.74
CA PHE A 438 10.12 -1.26 -34.46
C PHE A 438 9.71 0.21 -34.62
N VAL A 439 10.24 0.90 -35.64
CA VAL A 439 9.84 2.29 -35.94
C VAL A 439 8.37 2.38 -36.30
N LEU A 440 7.87 1.50 -37.16
CA LEU A 440 6.45 1.46 -37.51
C LEU A 440 5.57 1.18 -36.29
N ALA A 441 5.95 0.19 -35.47
CA ALA A 441 5.24 -0.11 -34.22
C ALA A 441 5.20 1.10 -33.27
N ALA A 442 6.31 1.85 -33.17
CA ALA A 442 6.35 3.07 -32.35
C ALA A 442 5.40 4.15 -32.86
N LEU A 443 5.27 4.30 -34.19
CA LEU A 443 4.36 5.29 -34.80
C LEU A 443 2.88 4.92 -34.63
N ASP A 444 2.56 3.66 -34.43
CA ASP A 444 1.19 3.17 -34.27
C ASP A 444 0.69 3.17 -32.82
N VAL A 445 1.56 3.49 -31.84
CA VAL A 445 1.20 3.49 -30.40
C VAL A 445 0.28 4.66 -30.04
N LEU A 446 0.55 5.86 -30.55
CA LEU A 446 -0.19 7.08 -30.17
C LEU A 446 -1.30 7.38 -31.18
N PRO A 447 -2.49 7.81 -30.71
CA PRO A 447 -3.55 8.30 -31.60
C PRO A 447 -3.10 9.51 -32.43
N ASN A 448 -2.25 10.38 -31.84
CA ASN A 448 -1.62 11.48 -32.52
C ASN A 448 -0.29 11.04 -33.14
N ARG A 449 -0.35 10.64 -34.38
CA ARG A 449 0.83 10.15 -35.12
C ARG A 449 1.95 11.20 -35.27
N ALA A 450 1.61 12.49 -35.32
CA ALA A 450 2.61 13.57 -35.36
C ALA A 450 3.47 13.63 -34.09
N GLU A 451 2.88 13.38 -32.93
CA GLU A 451 3.60 13.32 -31.65
C GLU A 451 4.54 12.11 -31.60
N ALA A 452 4.10 10.95 -32.06
CA ALA A 452 4.93 9.77 -32.20
C ALA A 452 6.13 10.02 -33.13
N VAL A 453 5.89 10.65 -34.29
CA VAL A 453 6.95 11.05 -35.23
C VAL A 453 7.96 11.99 -34.58
N ALA A 454 7.51 13.03 -33.88
CA ALA A 454 8.39 13.98 -33.21
C ALA A 454 9.28 13.27 -32.18
N THR A 455 8.71 12.35 -31.41
CA THR A 455 9.43 11.56 -30.39
C THR A 455 10.48 10.65 -31.04
N VAL A 456 10.12 9.89 -32.07
CA VAL A 456 11.02 8.98 -32.77
C VAL A 456 12.15 9.77 -33.47
N ALA A 457 11.84 10.92 -34.10
CA ALA A 457 12.83 11.77 -34.75
C ALA A 457 13.80 12.41 -33.72
N ALA A 458 13.30 12.80 -32.55
CA ALA A 458 14.14 13.32 -31.46
C ALA A 458 15.12 12.24 -30.95
N LEU A 459 14.66 11.02 -30.76
CA LEU A 459 15.48 9.89 -30.33
C LEU A 459 16.50 9.49 -31.41
N ALA A 460 16.12 9.51 -32.69
CA ALA A 460 17.05 9.22 -33.78
C ALA A 460 18.25 10.18 -33.81
N ARG A 461 18.06 11.42 -33.39
CA ARG A 461 19.15 12.43 -33.24
C ARG A 461 20.08 12.15 -32.07
N GLN A 462 19.58 11.53 -31.00
CA GLN A 462 20.37 11.18 -29.82
C GLN A 462 21.20 9.89 -30.01
N PHE A 463 20.67 8.94 -30.77
CA PHE A 463 21.41 7.73 -31.12
C PHE A 463 22.37 8.06 -32.28
N VAL A 464 23.64 8.33 -31.93
CA VAL A 464 24.72 8.62 -32.89
C VAL A 464 24.97 7.43 -33.81
N GLY A 465 24.19 7.30 -34.89
CA GLY A 465 24.36 6.26 -35.90
C GLY A 465 23.59 6.64 -37.15
N VAL A 466 24.32 6.87 -38.24
CA VAL A 466 23.79 7.24 -39.57
C VAL A 466 22.71 6.27 -40.04
N THR A 467 22.81 4.98 -39.66
CA THR A 467 21.92 3.91 -40.10
C THR A 467 20.49 4.07 -39.53
N PHE A 468 20.33 4.30 -38.22
CA PHE A 468 19.02 4.42 -37.60
C PHE A 468 18.28 5.68 -38.08
N THR A 469 18.99 6.81 -38.14
CA THR A 469 18.42 8.07 -38.69
C THR A 469 17.98 7.91 -40.13
N GLY A 470 18.77 7.17 -40.95
CA GLY A 470 18.40 6.83 -42.33
C GLY A 470 17.14 5.97 -42.43
N ILE A 471 17.00 4.97 -41.54
CA ILE A 471 15.82 4.11 -41.48
C ILE A 471 14.58 4.93 -41.08
N VAL A 472 14.67 5.75 -40.04
CA VAL A 472 13.55 6.63 -39.61
C VAL A 472 13.13 7.55 -40.74
N ARG A 473 14.10 8.21 -41.45
CA ARG A 473 13.82 9.05 -42.61
C ARG A 473 13.11 8.27 -43.72
N ALA A 474 13.61 7.09 -44.09
CA ALA A 474 13.01 6.25 -45.12
C ALA A 474 11.59 5.78 -44.77
N VAL A 475 11.31 5.49 -43.48
CA VAL A 475 9.96 5.14 -43.04
C VAL A 475 9.04 6.34 -43.16
N LEU A 476 9.47 7.54 -42.75
CA LEU A 476 8.66 8.75 -42.80
C LEU A 476 8.41 9.21 -44.24
N GLU A 477 9.37 9.04 -45.16
CA GLU A 477 9.20 9.37 -46.58
C GLU A 477 8.24 8.42 -47.33
N CYS A 478 8.15 7.15 -46.87
CA CYS A 478 7.18 6.19 -47.42
C CYS A 478 5.75 6.37 -46.88
N GLU A 479 5.54 7.23 -45.93
CA GLU A 479 4.24 7.51 -45.28
C GLU A 479 3.83 8.99 -45.45
N PRO A 480 3.40 9.45 -46.65
CA PRO A 480 3.16 10.86 -46.96
C PRO A 480 2.11 11.56 -46.07
N SER A 481 1.22 10.79 -45.43
CA SER A 481 0.23 11.31 -44.48
C SER A 481 0.82 11.87 -43.21
N VAL A 482 2.10 11.57 -42.94
CA VAL A 482 2.83 11.99 -41.74
C VAL A 482 3.59 13.30 -41.94
N LEU A 483 3.98 13.62 -43.21
CA LEU A 483 4.76 14.81 -43.58
C LEU A 483 3.94 16.10 -43.59
N GLY A 484 2.60 16.02 -43.70
CA GLY A 484 1.72 17.20 -43.73
C GLY A 484 1.60 17.98 -42.41
N ALA A 485 2.21 17.50 -41.30
CA ALA A 485 2.09 18.09 -39.99
C ALA A 485 3.45 18.46 -39.35
N ALA A 486 4.59 18.24 -40.01
CA ALA A 486 5.90 18.59 -39.46
C ALA A 486 6.32 20.00 -39.93
N PRO A 487 6.78 20.88 -39.03
CA PRO A 487 7.41 22.15 -39.46
C PRO A 487 8.69 21.80 -40.25
N GLU A 488 8.87 22.49 -41.40
CA GLU A 488 9.97 22.27 -42.37
C GLU A 488 11.40 22.45 -41.80
N ASP A 489 11.57 22.86 -40.52
CA ASP A 489 12.84 23.30 -39.97
C ASP A 489 13.61 22.23 -39.16
N GLY A 490 13.27 20.95 -39.23
CA GLY A 490 13.76 19.93 -38.29
C GLY A 490 14.77 18.87 -38.76
N LEU A 491 15.06 18.75 -40.06
CA LEU A 491 15.83 17.60 -40.62
C LEU A 491 17.00 18.00 -41.57
N HIS A 492 17.67 19.12 -41.35
CA HIS A 492 18.95 19.43 -42.02
C HIS A 492 20.13 19.16 -41.13
#